data_0abc798ac259a7eb553877dd68a2b507
#
_entry.id   0abc798ac259a7eb553877dd68a2b507
#
_cell.length_a   1.000
_cell.length_b   1.000
_cell.length_c   1.000
_cell.angle_alpha   90.00
_cell.angle_beta   90.00
_cell.angle_gamma   90.00
#
_symmetry.space_group_name_H-M   'P 1'
#
loop_
_entity.id
_entity.type
_entity.pdbx_description
1 polymer ?
#
loop_
_entity_poly.entity_id
_entity_poly.type
_entity_poly.pdbx_seq_one_letter_code
_entity_poly.pdbx_strand_id
1 'polypeptide(L)'
;MALVAGLVVGVASLSGSQAVRAADDGFSTVIQPSFTGEELRYQQDLWALEVAVKPMRMVYVPVTNPKTGAKSSEMIWYLVYKIVNRPVVRPAAAETEPVNVEDAPPPRIFSPRATLVYEDRDLHGAVADSIVPEAIAAIVARERLDLKTPVQITGPLPKVTPADAKRDNAEYGVFMFRGVDPRTTAFSVYLSGFSNAYKMGKAESGKPPILRRTIMIPYRRPADEFDQFEKEIRQAGTPRWIYVPDEAAAKSEPRTN
;
A
#
# COMPACT_ATOMS: atom_id res chain seq x y z
N MET A 1 -34.24 17.96 61.58
CA MET A 1 -34.58 17.64 60.16
C MET A 1 -33.57 18.36 59.27
N ALA A 2 -32.55 17.64 58.81
CA ALA A 2 -31.54 18.17 57.91
C ALA A 2 -31.69 17.51 56.54
N LEU A 3 -31.94 18.31 55.51
CA LEU A 3 -32.08 17.90 54.12
C LEU A 3 -30.69 17.87 53.48
N VAL A 4 -30.23 16.71 53.05
CA VAL A 4 -28.99 16.56 52.27
C VAL A 4 -29.36 16.57 50.81
N ALA A 5 -28.95 17.61 50.08
CA ALA A 5 -29.08 17.71 48.64
C ALA A 5 -27.90 17.01 47.97
N GLY A 6 -28.16 15.90 47.30
CA GLY A 6 -27.15 15.18 46.48
C GLY A 6 -26.94 15.83 45.12
N LEU A 7 -25.72 16.23 44.84
CA LEU A 7 -25.29 16.74 43.54
C LEU A 7 -24.94 15.56 42.61
N VAL A 8 -25.76 15.31 41.60
CA VAL A 8 -25.46 14.33 40.56
C VAL A 8 -24.61 15.02 39.45
N VAL A 9 -23.34 14.69 39.40
CA VAL A 9 -22.44 15.08 38.32
C VAL A 9 -22.64 14.13 37.15
N GLY A 10 -23.32 14.58 36.12
CA GLY A 10 -23.48 13.84 34.85
C GLY A 10 -22.17 13.89 34.05
N VAL A 11 -21.52 12.75 33.91
CA VAL A 11 -20.38 12.59 32.99
C VAL A 11 -20.95 12.45 31.56
N ALA A 12 -20.84 13.53 30.78
CA ALA A 12 -21.16 13.48 29.37
C ALA A 12 -20.07 12.73 28.60
N SER A 13 -20.33 11.49 28.23
CA SER A 13 -19.50 10.70 27.35
C SER A 13 -19.60 11.30 25.94
N LEU A 14 -18.56 12.01 25.51
CA LEU A 14 -18.38 12.39 24.10
C LEU A 14 -18.03 11.16 23.29
N SER A 15 -19.05 10.45 22.85
CA SER A 15 -18.94 9.41 21.82
C SER A 15 -18.64 10.12 20.51
N GLY A 16 -17.38 10.21 20.14
CA GLY A 16 -16.96 10.65 18.82
C GLY A 16 -17.56 9.73 17.77
N SER A 17 -18.58 10.17 17.08
CA SER A 17 -19.13 9.52 15.90
C SER A 17 -18.06 9.47 14.83
N GLN A 18 -17.32 8.37 14.73
CA GLN A 18 -16.61 8.06 13.49
C GLN A 18 -17.71 7.88 12.44
N ALA A 19 -17.86 8.83 11.54
CA ALA A 19 -18.71 8.72 10.38
C ALA A 19 -18.26 7.46 9.63
N VAL A 20 -19.07 6.42 9.69
CA VAL A 20 -18.92 5.23 8.84
C VAL A 20 -19.14 5.73 7.43
N ARG A 21 -18.04 6.01 6.73
CA ARG A 21 -18.07 6.27 5.29
C ARG A 21 -18.68 5.05 4.64
N ALA A 22 -19.73 5.27 3.85
CA ALA A 22 -20.43 4.23 3.10
C ALA A 22 -19.42 3.31 2.43
N ALA A 23 -19.69 2.00 2.51
CA ALA A 23 -18.86 0.95 1.91
C ALA A 23 -18.71 1.26 0.41
N ASP A 24 -17.55 1.78 0.05
CA ASP A 24 -17.29 2.37 -1.25
C ASP A 24 -16.79 1.26 -2.16
N ASP A 25 -17.65 0.82 -3.08
CA ASP A 25 -17.34 -0.07 -4.22
C ASP A 25 -16.54 -1.36 -3.90
N GLY A 26 -16.67 -1.93 -2.71
CA GLY A 26 -16.02 -3.17 -2.30
C GLY A 26 -14.59 -3.01 -1.78
N PHE A 27 -14.16 -1.80 -1.45
CA PHE A 27 -12.91 -1.57 -0.72
C PHE A 27 -13.10 -1.94 0.75
N SER A 28 -12.46 -3.03 1.18
CA SER A 28 -12.64 -3.62 2.52
C SER A 28 -11.65 -3.12 3.55
N THR A 29 -10.51 -2.58 3.12
CA THR A 29 -9.41 -2.19 3.99
C THR A 29 -8.92 -0.79 3.62
N VAL A 30 -8.93 0.11 4.60
CA VAL A 30 -8.42 1.49 4.44
C VAL A 30 -7.18 1.66 5.31
N ILE A 31 -6.11 2.11 4.69
CA ILE A 31 -4.81 2.36 5.31
C ILE A 31 -4.63 3.87 5.38
N GLN A 32 -4.79 4.40 6.59
CA GLN A 32 -4.66 5.83 6.83
C GLN A 32 -3.19 6.27 6.81
N PRO A 33 -2.89 7.44 6.23
CA PRO A 33 -1.59 8.05 6.41
C PRO A 33 -1.40 8.41 7.89
N SER A 34 -0.27 8.02 8.44
CA SER A 34 0.11 8.36 9.81
C SER A 34 1.58 8.75 9.82
N PHE A 35 1.96 9.73 10.62
CA PHE A 35 3.34 10.20 10.70
C PHE A 35 3.79 10.22 12.15
N THR A 36 5.04 9.90 12.38
CA THR A 36 5.68 10.08 13.69
C THR A 36 6.11 11.53 13.86
N GLY A 37 6.25 11.99 15.09
CA GLY A 37 6.78 13.32 15.38
C GLY A 37 8.22 13.50 14.85
N GLU A 38 8.98 12.42 14.75
CA GLU A 38 10.31 12.40 14.16
C GLU A 38 10.26 12.68 12.65
N GLU A 39 9.41 11.94 11.90
CA GLU A 39 9.22 12.15 10.46
C GLU A 39 8.81 13.60 10.15
N LEU A 40 7.89 14.15 10.93
CA LEU A 40 7.41 15.52 10.77
C LEU A 40 8.48 16.59 11.04
N ARG A 41 9.48 16.29 11.89
CA ARG A 41 10.61 17.19 12.15
C ARG A 41 11.69 17.14 11.09
N TYR A 42 11.98 15.92 10.55
CA TYR A 42 13.06 15.74 9.58
C TYR A 42 12.67 16.10 8.15
N GLN A 43 11.39 16.04 7.78
CA GLN A 43 10.94 16.30 6.41
C GLN A 43 9.85 17.36 6.34
N GLN A 44 10.13 18.48 5.64
CA GLN A 44 9.15 19.55 5.43
C GLN A 44 8.05 19.16 4.43
N ASP A 45 8.43 18.63 3.28
CA ASP A 45 7.54 18.27 2.16
C ASP A 45 7.00 16.85 2.29
N LEU A 46 6.67 16.44 3.52
CA LEU A 46 6.19 15.12 3.81
C LEU A 46 4.77 14.90 3.29
N TRP A 47 4.56 13.81 2.59
CA TRP A 47 3.24 13.37 2.15
C TRP A 47 3.09 11.86 2.27
N ALA A 48 1.86 11.40 2.46
CA ALA A 48 1.45 10.02 2.30
C ALA A 48 -0.01 9.99 1.84
N LEU A 49 -0.34 9.03 1.01
CA LEU A 49 -1.69 8.84 0.51
C LEU A 49 -2.50 7.94 1.45
N GLU A 50 -3.77 8.25 1.62
CA GLU A 50 -4.74 7.29 2.11
C GLU A 50 -4.93 6.24 1.03
N VAL A 51 -4.79 4.96 1.40
CA VAL A 51 -4.89 3.85 0.47
C VAL A 51 -6.00 2.92 0.91
N ALA A 52 -6.95 2.65 0.04
CA ALA A 52 -7.94 1.62 0.26
C ALA A 52 -7.70 0.48 -0.74
N VAL A 53 -7.82 -0.76 -0.29
CA VAL A 53 -7.63 -1.93 -1.15
C VAL A 53 -8.87 -2.82 -1.14
N LYS A 54 -9.15 -3.41 -2.31
CA LYS A 54 -10.11 -4.51 -2.44
C LYS A 54 -9.47 -5.83 -1.98
N PRO A 55 -10.26 -6.85 -1.67
CA PRO A 55 -9.73 -8.20 -1.51
C PRO A 55 -8.89 -8.59 -2.73
N MET A 56 -7.71 -9.14 -2.47
CA MET A 56 -6.87 -9.66 -3.55
C MET A 56 -7.55 -10.81 -4.26
N ARG A 57 -7.42 -10.87 -5.58
CA ARG A 57 -8.13 -11.83 -6.44
C ARG A 57 -7.22 -12.38 -7.53
N MET A 58 -7.74 -13.38 -8.23
CA MET A 58 -7.10 -14.01 -9.38
C MET A 58 -8.01 -13.95 -10.60
N VAL A 59 -7.40 -13.90 -11.76
CA VAL A 59 -8.06 -14.02 -13.07
C VAL A 59 -7.23 -14.91 -13.98
N TYR A 60 -7.91 -15.75 -14.77
CA TYR A 60 -7.29 -16.55 -15.82
C TYR A 60 -7.47 -15.82 -17.14
N VAL A 61 -6.38 -15.62 -17.85
CA VAL A 61 -6.40 -14.93 -19.16
C VAL A 61 -5.56 -15.69 -20.18
N PRO A 62 -5.97 -15.68 -21.45
CA PRO A 62 -5.14 -16.22 -22.53
C PRO A 62 -3.99 -15.25 -22.81
N VAL A 63 -2.77 -15.65 -22.49
CA VAL A 63 -1.56 -14.88 -22.76
C VAL A 63 -0.85 -15.47 -23.96
N THR A 64 -0.43 -14.60 -24.88
CA THR A 64 0.33 -15.02 -26.06
C THR A 64 1.83 -14.88 -25.79
N ASN A 65 2.58 -15.96 -25.97
CA ASN A 65 4.03 -15.92 -25.89
C ASN A 65 4.58 -15.10 -27.08
N PRO A 66 5.26 -13.98 -26.87
CA PRO A 66 5.70 -13.10 -27.96
C PRO A 66 6.78 -13.75 -28.85
N LYS A 67 7.49 -14.78 -28.37
CA LYS A 67 8.52 -15.47 -29.15
C LYS A 67 7.99 -16.61 -30.01
N THR A 68 6.96 -17.31 -29.56
CA THR A 68 6.46 -18.52 -30.22
C THR A 68 5.07 -18.35 -30.82
N GLY A 69 4.35 -17.28 -30.47
CA GLY A 69 2.94 -17.09 -30.84
C GLY A 69 1.97 -18.06 -30.13
N ALA A 70 2.47 -18.96 -29.30
CA ALA A 70 1.63 -19.92 -28.58
C ALA A 70 0.79 -19.21 -27.52
N LYS A 71 -0.50 -19.58 -27.44
CA LYS A 71 -1.42 -19.12 -26.40
C LYS A 71 -1.45 -20.12 -25.25
N SER A 72 -1.31 -19.60 -24.04
CA SER A 72 -1.49 -20.36 -22.79
C SER A 72 -2.47 -19.63 -21.87
N SER A 73 -3.22 -20.39 -21.07
CA SER A 73 -4.04 -19.78 -20.01
C SER A 73 -3.16 -19.56 -18.79
N GLU A 74 -2.99 -18.31 -18.39
CA GLU A 74 -2.18 -17.95 -17.23
C GLU A 74 -3.04 -17.38 -16.10
N MET A 75 -2.71 -17.74 -14.88
CA MET A 75 -3.31 -17.21 -13.67
C MET A 75 -2.56 -15.93 -13.25
N ILE A 76 -3.27 -14.82 -13.25
CA ILE A 76 -2.75 -13.53 -12.82
C ILE A 76 -3.40 -13.16 -11.49
N TRP A 77 -2.58 -12.91 -10.48
CA TRP A 77 -3.05 -12.37 -9.21
C TRP A 77 -3.11 -10.86 -9.31
N TYR A 78 -4.12 -10.24 -8.72
CA TYR A 78 -4.24 -8.78 -8.81
C TYR A 78 -4.79 -8.15 -7.52
N LEU A 79 -4.36 -6.92 -7.28
CA LEU A 79 -4.78 -6.09 -6.17
C LEU A 79 -5.27 -4.74 -6.70
N VAL A 80 -6.56 -4.46 -6.52
CA VAL A 80 -7.15 -3.15 -6.84
C VAL A 80 -7.00 -2.23 -5.66
N TYR A 81 -6.57 -1.01 -5.91
CA TYR A 81 -6.42 0.02 -4.88
C TYR A 81 -7.04 1.35 -5.30
N LYS A 82 -7.48 2.10 -4.30
CA LYS A 82 -7.92 3.49 -4.39
C LYS A 82 -6.96 4.33 -3.59
N ILE A 83 -6.61 5.51 -4.11
CA ILE A 83 -5.80 6.50 -3.41
C ILE A 83 -6.56 7.80 -3.25
N VAL A 84 -6.36 8.45 -2.10
CA VAL A 84 -6.84 9.79 -1.81
C VAL A 84 -5.70 10.57 -1.15
N ASN A 85 -5.43 11.78 -1.66
CA ASN A 85 -4.46 12.66 -1.04
C ASN A 85 -5.16 13.47 0.06
N ARG A 86 -4.79 13.23 1.32
CA ARG A 86 -5.31 13.94 2.49
C ARG A 86 -4.32 15.00 2.96
N PRO A 87 -4.78 16.13 3.50
CA PRO A 87 -3.89 17.11 4.09
C PRO A 87 -3.11 16.49 5.26
N VAL A 88 -1.81 16.80 5.33
CA VAL A 88 -0.97 16.39 6.46
C VAL A 88 -1.24 17.32 7.63
N VAL A 89 -1.74 16.77 8.73
CA VAL A 89 -1.95 17.53 9.96
C VAL A 89 -0.65 17.55 10.75
N ARG A 90 -0.07 18.73 10.94
CA ARG A 90 1.11 18.94 11.79
C ARG A 90 0.66 19.42 13.16
N PRO A 91 1.10 18.77 14.27
CA PRO A 91 0.91 19.32 15.61
C PRO A 91 1.62 20.66 15.74
N ALA A 92 1.02 21.63 16.44
CA ALA A 92 1.60 22.96 16.66
C ALA A 92 3.02 22.94 17.26
N ALA A 93 3.37 21.90 18.01
CA ALA A 93 4.72 21.70 18.57
C ALA A 93 5.76 21.18 17.55
N ALA A 94 5.36 20.87 16.32
CA ALA A 94 6.24 20.37 15.28
C ALA A 94 6.83 21.48 14.38
N GLU A 95 6.62 22.75 14.71
CA GLU A 95 7.15 23.93 13.99
C GLU A 95 8.63 24.21 14.27
N THR A 96 9.34 23.33 14.94
CA THR A 96 10.82 23.38 15.01
C THR A 96 11.41 23.21 13.62
N GLU A 97 12.37 24.07 13.28
CA GLU A 97 13.09 24.01 12.01
C GLU A 97 13.52 22.57 11.72
N PRO A 98 13.21 22.03 10.52
CA PRO A 98 13.59 20.67 10.18
C PRO A 98 15.09 20.57 10.12
N VAL A 99 15.62 19.51 10.72
CA VAL A 99 17.02 19.14 10.53
C VAL A 99 17.20 18.70 9.08
N ASN A 100 17.99 19.47 8.33
CA ASN A 100 18.21 19.19 6.91
C ASN A 100 18.97 17.87 6.76
N VAL A 101 18.31 16.86 6.19
CA VAL A 101 18.91 15.59 5.81
C VAL A 101 19.18 15.66 4.31
N GLU A 102 20.36 16.13 3.94
CA GLU A 102 20.70 16.50 2.56
C GLU A 102 20.74 15.35 1.55
N ASP A 103 20.83 14.11 2.00
CA ASP A 103 21.26 13.00 1.16
C ASP A 103 20.15 12.26 0.39
N ALA A 104 18.87 12.52 0.67
CA ALA A 104 17.78 11.86 -0.03
C ALA A 104 16.56 12.78 -0.19
N PRO A 105 16.58 13.66 -1.20
CA PRO A 105 15.42 14.52 -1.45
C PRO A 105 14.16 13.67 -1.68
N PRO A 106 13.05 14.02 -1.03
CA PRO A 106 11.82 13.27 -1.17
C PRO A 106 11.29 13.34 -2.62
N PRO A 107 10.87 12.23 -3.21
CA PRO A 107 10.26 12.27 -4.53
C PRO A 107 8.95 13.06 -4.49
N ARG A 108 8.78 13.97 -5.46
CA ARG A 108 7.56 14.78 -5.63
C ARG A 108 6.54 14.13 -6.58
N ILE A 109 6.88 12.99 -7.13
CA ILE A 109 6.08 12.24 -8.09
C ILE A 109 5.54 10.99 -7.43
N PHE A 110 4.23 10.75 -7.59
CA PHE A 110 3.63 9.47 -7.25
C PHE A 110 4.07 8.42 -8.27
N SER A 111 4.77 7.41 -7.83
CA SER A 111 5.23 6.30 -8.67
C SER A 111 5.04 4.99 -7.89
N PRO A 112 3.85 4.40 -7.95
CA PRO A 112 3.54 3.21 -7.18
C PRO A 112 4.22 1.97 -7.75
N ARG A 113 4.67 1.10 -6.84
CA ARG A 113 5.19 -0.23 -7.14
C ARG A 113 4.64 -1.22 -6.13
N ALA A 114 4.52 -2.46 -6.52
CA ALA A 114 4.15 -3.53 -5.61
C ALA A 114 5.08 -4.72 -5.77
N THR A 115 5.37 -5.38 -4.65
CA THR A 115 6.09 -6.65 -4.63
C THR A 115 5.33 -7.62 -3.74
N LEU A 116 5.00 -8.78 -4.27
CA LEU A 116 4.44 -9.89 -3.53
C LEU A 116 5.61 -10.76 -3.06
N VAL A 117 5.73 -10.93 -1.74
CA VAL A 117 6.77 -11.77 -1.12
C VAL A 117 6.10 -12.91 -0.40
N TYR A 118 6.54 -14.14 -0.69
CA TYR A 118 6.06 -15.34 -0.02
C TYR A 118 7.21 -16.07 0.68
N GLU A 119 6.94 -16.44 1.93
CA GLU A 119 7.84 -17.20 2.79
C GLU A 119 7.02 -18.31 3.45
N ASP A 120 6.80 -19.39 2.72
CA ASP A 120 5.95 -20.48 3.14
C ASP A 120 6.75 -21.79 3.16
N ARG A 121 7.07 -22.27 4.35
CA ARG A 121 7.87 -23.50 4.59
C ARG A 121 9.10 -23.61 3.65
N ASP A 122 8.94 -24.37 2.56
CA ASP A 122 9.99 -24.59 1.56
C ASP A 122 9.89 -23.67 0.33
N LEU A 123 8.97 -22.70 0.35
CA LEU A 123 8.68 -21.82 -0.76
C LEU A 123 9.02 -20.38 -0.39
N HIS A 124 10.10 -19.84 -0.98
CA HIS A 124 10.53 -18.47 -0.77
C HIS A 124 10.69 -17.78 -2.10
N GLY A 125 10.20 -16.56 -2.19
CA GLY A 125 10.37 -15.78 -3.40
C GLY A 125 9.69 -14.41 -3.35
N ALA A 126 9.97 -13.63 -4.38
CA ALA A 126 9.38 -12.32 -4.58
C ALA A 126 8.97 -12.14 -6.04
N VAL A 127 7.76 -11.64 -6.24
CA VAL A 127 7.20 -11.34 -7.56
C VAL A 127 6.88 -9.85 -7.60
N ALA A 128 7.58 -9.11 -8.45
CA ALA A 128 7.26 -7.70 -8.70
C ALA A 128 5.97 -7.59 -9.53
N ASP A 129 5.30 -6.45 -9.38
CA ASP A 129 4.17 -6.13 -10.24
C ASP A 129 4.60 -6.07 -11.71
N SER A 130 3.71 -6.48 -12.57
CA SER A 130 3.93 -6.53 -14.02
C SER A 130 2.67 -6.08 -14.77
N ILE A 131 2.86 -5.54 -15.96
CA ILE A 131 1.72 -5.17 -16.81
C ILE A 131 1.38 -6.35 -17.70
N VAL A 132 0.15 -6.86 -17.58
CA VAL A 132 -0.41 -7.94 -18.41
C VAL A 132 -1.63 -7.38 -19.13
N PRO A 133 -1.49 -6.92 -20.39
CA PRO A 133 -2.55 -6.23 -21.12
C PRO A 133 -3.85 -7.03 -21.22
N GLU A 134 -3.75 -8.34 -21.40
CA GLU A 134 -4.90 -9.24 -21.50
C GLU A 134 -5.68 -9.31 -20.17
N ALA A 135 -4.98 -9.21 -19.04
CA ALA A 135 -5.61 -9.22 -17.73
C ALA A 135 -6.30 -7.89 -17.41
N ILE A 136 -5.78 -6.76 -17.86
CA ILE A 136 -6.35 -5.43 -17.56
C ILE A 136 -7.81 -5.36 -18.03
N ALA A 137 -8.10 -5.75 -19.26
CA ALA A 137 -9.45 -5.70 -19.80
C ALA A 137 -10.44 -6.58 -18.98
N ALA A 138 -10.00 -7.78 -18.61
CA ALA A 138 -10.80 -8.70 -17.78
C ALA A 138 -11.04 -8.15 -16.37
N ILE A 139 -10.02 -7.53 -15.77
CA ILE A 139 -10.11 -6.95 -14.42
C ILE A 139 -11.03 -5.73 -14.44
N VAL A 140 -10.88 -4.80 -15.38
CA VAL A 140 -11.74 -3.62 -15.54
C VAL A 140 -13.20 -4.02 -15.71
N ALA A 141 -13.48 -5.01 -16.57
CA ALA A 141 -14.83 -5.53 -16.75
C ALA A 141 -15.43 -6.14 -15.48
N ARG A 142 -14.62 -6.85 -14.70
CA ARG A 142 -15.03 -7.47 -13.43
C ARG A 142 -15.25 -6.46 -12.33
N GLU A 143 -14.31 -5.53 -12.15
CA GLU A 143 -14.33 -4.57 -11.05
C GLU A 143 -15.21 -3.35 -11.32
N ARG A 144 -15.54 -3.08 -12.59
CA ARG A 144 -16.34 -1.94 -13.07
C ARG A 144 -15.81 -0.58 -12.60
N LEU A 145 -14.49 -0.44 -12.62
CA LEU A 145 -13.76 0.76 -12.23
C LEU A 145 -12.82 1.18 -13.36
N ASP A 146 -12.57 2.47 -13.48
CA ASP A 146 -11.54 3.02 -14.37
C ASP A 146 -10.15 2.81 -13.71
N LEU A 147 -9.56 1.64 -13.95
CA LEU A 147 -8.31 1.21 -13.32
C LEU A 147 -7.12 1.62 -14.16
N LYS A 148 -6.18 2.30 -13.53
CA LYS A 148 -4.89 2.67 -14.12
C LYS A 148 -3.82 1.64 -13.73
N THR A 149 -2.94 1.32 -14.68
CA THR A 149 -1.71 0.56 -14.38
C THR A 149 -0.72 1.44 -13.63
N PRO A 150 0.32 0.88 -12.98
CA PRO A 150 1.36 1.67 -12.32
C PRO A 150 2.01 2.71 -13.22
N VAL A 151 2.20 2.40 -14.49
CA VAL A 151 2.77 3.33 -15.49
C VAL A 151 1.79 4.46 -15.81
N GLN A 152 0.51 4.16 -15.98
CA GLN A 152 -0.52 5.16 -16.31
C GLN A 152 -0.82 6.12 -15.16
N ILE A 153 -0.71 5.65 -13.91
CA ILE A 153 -1.01 6.47 -12.71
C ILE A 153 0.23 7.24 -12.23
N THR A 154 1.42 6.90 -12.71
CA THR A 154 2.66 7.60 -12.35
C THR A 154 2.59 9.05 -12.84
N GLY A 155 2.79 9.99 -11.93
CA GLY A 155 2.69 11.42 -12.24
C GLY A 155 2.60 12.28 -10.98
N PRO A 156 2.08 13.51 -11.10
CA PRO A 156 1.85 14.38 -9.96
C PRO A 156 0.91 13.73 -8.95
N LEU A 157 1.05 14.10 -7.69
CA LEU A 157 0.11 13.68 -6.64
C LEU A 157 -1.33 14.09 -7.00
N PRO A 158 -2.33 13.26 -6.69
CA PRO A 158 -3.73 13.65 -6.79
C PRO A 158 -4.01 14.96 -6.04
N LYS A 159 -5.00 15.71 -6.48
CA LYS A 159 -5.42 16.94 -5.77
C LYS A 159 -5.81 16.60 -4.33
N VAL A 160 -5.38 17.46 -3.40
CA VAL A 160 -5.72 17.29 -1.98
C VAL A 160 -7.24 17.30 -1.80
N THR A 161 -7.73 16.34 -1.05
CA THR A 161 -9.13 16.22 -0.66
C THR A 161 -9.26 16.59 0.82
N PRO A 162 -9.89 17.70 1.18
CA PRO A 162 -10.17 18.05 2.57
C PRO A 162 -10.96 16.97 3.30
N ALA A 163 -10.84 16.92 4.63
CA ALA A 163 -11.51 15.91 5.44
C ALA A 163 -13.05 16.03 5.40
N ASP A 164 -13.56 17.23 5.21
CA ASP A 164 -14.98 17.59 5.13
C ASP A 164 -15.55 17.57 3.70
N ALA A 165 -14.73 17.19 2.71
CA ALA A 165 -15.18 17.12 1.33
C ALA A 165 -16.32 16.10 1.16
N LYS A 166 -17.38 16.50 0.46
CA LYS A 166 -18.52 15.61 0.16
C LYS A 166 -18.15 14.44 -0.77
N ARG A 167 -17.11 14.62 -1.58
CA ARG A 167 -16.61 13.62 -2.53
C ARG A 167 -15.08 13.65 -2.56
N ASP A 168 -14.49 12.48 -2.58
CA ASP A 168 -13.04 12.32 -2.67
C ASP A 168 -12.54 12.53 -4.12
N ASN A 169 -11.40 13.20 -4.26
CA ASN A 169 -10.62 13.19 -5.50
C ASN A 169 -9.81 11.88 -5.54
N ALA A 170 -10.51 10.78 -5.74
CA ALA A 170 -9.90 9.45 -5.72
C ALA A 170 -9.38 9.05 -7.08
N GLU A 171 -8.25 8.37 -7.11
CA GLU A 171 -7.76 7.65 -8.28
C GLU A 171 -7.69 6.16 -7.97
N TYR A 172 -7.88 5.35 -9.02
CA TYR A 172 -7.95 3.90 -8.90
C TYR A 172 -6.84 3.24 -9.72
N GLY A 173 -6.17 2.27 -9.12
CA GLY A 173 -5.13 1.53 -9.78
C GLY A 173 -5.21 0.03 -9.54
N VAL A 174 -4.43 -0.71 -10.31
CA VAL A 174 -4.33 -2.15 -10.18
C VAL A 174 -2.88 -2.61 -10.30
N PHE A 175 -2.44 -3.44 -9.34
CA PHE A 175 -1.22 -4.22 -9.44
C PHE A 175 -1.55 -5.63 -9.92
N MET A 176 -0.70 -6.18 -10.75
CA MET A 176 -0.83 -7.53 -11.28
C MET A 176 0.47 -8.30 -11.06
N PHE A 177 0.35 -9.53 -10.59
CA PHE A 177 1.48 -10.40 -10.29
C PHE A 177 1.38 -11.65 -11.16
N ARG A 178 2.36 -11.82 -12.04
CA ARG A 178 2.46 -12.94 -12.96
C ARG A 178 3.50 -13.93 -12.46
N GLY A 179 3.21 -15.23 -12.53
CA GLY A 179 4.16 -16.28 -12.16
C GLY A 179 4.27 -16.51 -10.65
N VAL A 180 3.25 -16.13 -9.87
CA VAL A 180 3.16 -16.54 -8.45
C VAL A 180 2.98 -18.05 -8.41
N ASP A 181 3.78 -18.74 -7.58
CA ASP A 181 3.65 -20.19 -7.42
C ASP A 181 2.25 -20.56 -6.90
N PRO A 182 1.51 -21.43 -7.59
CA PRO A 182 0.15 -21.80 -7.18
C PRO A 182 0.09 -22.49 -5.81
N ARG A 183 1.20 -22.98 -5.27
CA ARG A 183 1.29 -23.56 -3.92
C ARG A 183 1.42 -22.53 -2.80
N THR A 184 1.61 -21.24 -3.15
CA THR A 184 1.76 -20.17 -2.16
C THR A 184 0.50 -20.07 -1.29
N THR A 185 0.65 -20.19 0.03
CA THR A 185 -0.44 -20.12 1.01
C THR A 185 -0.33 -18.89 1.92
N ALA A 186 0.88 -18.44 2.25
CA ALA A 186 1.15 -17.28 3.07
C ALA A 186 2.08 -16.31 2.33
N PHE A 187 1.70 -15.04 2.26
CA PHE A 187 2.48 -14.02 1.57
C PHE A 187 2.14 -12.62 2.08
N SER A 188 2.99 -11.66 1.76
CA SER A 188 2.76 -10.24 2.02
C SER A 188 2.91 -9.44 0.73
N VAL A 189 2.07 -8.43 0.56
CA VAL A 189 2.22 -7.46 -0.53
C VAL A 189 2.79 -6.17 0.04
N TYR A 190 3.89 -5.73 -0.53
CA TYR A 190 4.58 -4.50 -0.19
C TYR A 190 4.25 -3.44 -1.23
N LEU A 191 3.63 -2.34 -0.80
CA LEU A 191 3.26 -1.22 -1.66
C LEU A 191 4.18 -0.04 -1.37
N SER A 192 5.07 0.28 -2.30
CA SER A 192 6.01 1.40 -2.23
C SER A 192 5.58 2.56 -3.12
N GLY A 193 6.09 3.76 -2.84
CA GLY A 193 5.75 4.98 -3.56
C GLY A 193 4.47 5.68 -3.08
N PHE A 194 3.80 5.21 -2.03
CA PHE A 194 2.61 5.82 -1.45
C PHE A 194 2.92 6.87 -0.36
N SER A 195 4.19 7.09 -0.09
CA SER A 195 4.70 8.12 0.80
C SER A 195 6.12 8.50 0.35
N ASN A 196 6.51 9.74 0.58
CA ASN A 196 7.90 10.17 0.40
C ASN A 196 8.72 10.10 1.70
N ALA A 197 8.16 9.60 2.79
CA ALA A 197 8.89 9.44 4.04
C ALA A 197 10.05 8.46 3.89
N TYR A 198 11.20 8.84 4.42
CA TYR A 198 12.38 8.01 4.45
C TYR A 198 13.15 8.17 5.76
N LYS A 199 14.05 7.25 6.04
CA LYS A 199 15.04 7.38 7.11
C LYS A 199 16.33 6.71 6.70
N MET A 200 17.43 7.13 7.34
CA MET A 200 18.71 6.46 7.16
C MET A 200 18.74 5.18 8.00
N GLY A 201 19.15 4.08 7.39
CA GLY A 201 19.39 2.82 8.08
C GLY A 201 20.71 2.85 8.86
N LYS A 202 21.00 1.74 9.54
CA LYS A 202 22.32 1.56 10.17
C LYS A 202 23.33 1.16 9.09
N ALA A 203 24.47 1.84 9.04
CA ALA A 203 25.59 1.42 8.20
C ALA A 203 26.30 0.26 8.89
N GLU A 204 26.45 -0.86 8.20
CA GLU A 204 27.37 -1.94 8.62
C GLU A 204 28.78 -1.63 8.11
N SER A 205 28.87 -1.06 6.91
CA SER A 205 30.08 -0.49 6.32
C SER A 205 29.67 0.52 5.22
N GLY A 206 30.43 1.58 5.05
CA GLY A 206 30.16 2.58 4.02
C GLY A 206 28.99 3.53 4.31
N LYS A 207 28.26 3.93 3.27
CA LYS A 207 27.13 4.87 3.39
C LYS A 207 25.90 4.14 3.95
N PRO A 208 25.17 4.74 4.94
CA PRO A 208 23.96 4.12 5.46
C PRO A 208 22.88 3.99 4.36
N PRO A 209 22.16 2.87 4.31
CA PRO A 209 21.10 2.67 3.32
C PRO A 209 19.92 3.59 3.59
N ILE A 210 19.30 4.08 2.51
CA ILE A 210 18.04 4.80 2.59
C ILE A 210 16.92 3.77 2.73
N LEU A 211 16.12 3.93 3.78
CA LEU A 211 14.94 3.12 4.02
C LEU A 211 13.71 3.95 3.65
N ARG A 212 12.88 3.45 2.73
CA ARG A 212 11.64 4.13 2.31
C ARG A 212 10.42 3.55 3.00
N ARG A 213 9.49 4.43 3.30
CA ARG A 213 8.24 4.04 3.93
C ARG A 213 7.35 3.31 2.94
N THR A 214 6.93 2.13 3.32
CA THR A 214 6.23 1.15 2.49
C THR A 214 5.05 0.56 3.27
N ILE A 215 3.92 0.31 2.61
CA ILE A 215 2.80 -0.39 3.21
C ILE A 215 3.04 -1.90 3.05
N MET A 216 2.92 -2.66 4.13
CA MET A 216 2.92 -4.12 4.10
C MET A 216 1.52 -4.63 4.43
N ILE A 217 0.98 -5.49 3.58
CA ILE A 217 -0.33 -6.12 3.74
C ILE A 217 -0.13 -7.64 3.75
N PRO A 218 -0.35 -8.32 4.89
CA PRO A 218 -0.24 -9.76 4.97
C PRO A 218 -1.50 -10.43 4.43
N TYR A 219 -1.32 -11.52 3.69
CA TYR A 219 -2.37 -12.33 3.10
C TYR A 219 -2.17 -13.80 3.39
N ARG A 220 -3.27 -14.53 3.37
CA ARG A 220 -3.31 -15.98 3.43
C ARG A 220 -4.31 -16.52 2.41
N ARG A 221 -3.92 -17.58 1.72
CA ARG A 221 -4.78 -18.38 0.89
C ARG A 221 -4.94 -19.74 1.57
N PRO A 222 -6.17 -20.18 1.88
CA PRO A 222 -6.42 -21.43 2.59
C PRO A 222 -6.18 -22.70 1.75
N ALA A 223 -5.64 -22.55 0.54
CA ALA A 223 -5.23 -23.68 -0.30
C ALA A 223 -4.14 -24.52 0.37
N ASP A 224 -4.15 -25.79 0.10
CA ASP A 224 -3.10 -26.73 0.46
C ASP A 224 -2.56 -27.46 -0.79
N GLU A 225 -1.72 -28.44 -0.61
CA GLU A 225 -1.17 -29.25 -1.71
C GLU A 225 -2.23 -30.02 -2.51
N PHE A 226 -3.44 -30.21 -1.92
CA PHE A 226 -4.56 -30.91 -2.54
C PHE A 226 -5.51 -29.96 -3.28
N ASP A 227 -5.60 -28.67 -2.85
CA ASP A 227 -6.44 -27.66 -3.49
C ASP A 227 -5.63 -26.44 -3.93
N GLN A 228 -4.83 -26.61 -4.97
CA GLN A 228 -4.04 -25.53 -5.59
C GLN A 228 -4.91 -24.52 -6.37
N PHE A 229 -6.18 -24.86 -6.62
CA PHE A 229 -7.13 -24.02 -7.37
C PHE A 229 -7.99 -23.13 -6.48
N GLU A 230 -7.81 -23.20 -5.14
CA GLU A 230 -8.51 -22.28 -4.23
C GLU A 230 -8.23 -20.83 -4.61
N LYS A 231 -9.30 -20.09 -4.83
CA LYS A 231 -9.26 -18.70 -5.30
C LYS A 231 -9.48 -17.69 -4.19
N GLU A 232 -9.84 -18.15 -3.01
CA GLU A 232 -10.09 -17.28 -1.88
C GLU A 232 -8.76 -16.81 -1.28
N ILE A 233 -8.55 -15.50 -1.27
CA ILE A 233 -7.42 -14.86 -0.61
C ILE A 233 -7.97 -13.97 0.49
N ARG A 234 -7.54 -14.20 1.73
CA ARG A 234 -7.92 -13.44 2.92
C ARG A 234 -6.76 -12.60 3.40
N GLN A 235 -7.07 -11.39 3.86
CA GLN A 235 -6.09 -10.60 4.59
C GLN A 235 -5.83 -11.28 5.94
N ALA A 236 -4.54 -11.54 6.26
CA ALA A 236 -4.11 -12.32 7.41
C ALA A 236 -3.74 -11.47 8.63
N GLY A 237 -3.90 -10.16 8.54
CA GLY A 237 -3.60 -9.22 9.62
C GLY A 237 -3.81 -7.77 9.22
N THR A 238 -3.54 -6.85 10.13
CA THR A 238 -3.69 -5.41 9.85
C THR A 238 -2.55 -4.91 8.97
N PRO A 239 -2.83 -4.18 7.89
CA PRO A 239 -1.81 -3.49 7.11
C PRO A 239 -1.03 -2.51 7.99
N ARG A 240 0.24 -2.35 7.71
CA ARG A 240 1.10 -1.48 8.47
C ARG A 240 2.12 -0.77 7.59
N TRP A 241 2.47 0.45 8.00
CA TRP A 241 3.59 1.16 7.45
C TRP A 241 4.90 0.64 8.06
N ILE A 242 5.84 0.28 7.22
CA ILE A 242 7.17 -0.18 7.60
C ILE A 242 8.23 0.58 6.81
N TYR A 243 9.48 0.46 7.22
CA TYR A 243 10.62 0.97 6.49
C TYR A 243 11.40 -0.17 5.88
N VAL A 244 11.59 -0.14 4.57
CA VAL A 244 12.36 -1.13 3.80
C VAL A 244 13.47 -0.47 3.01
N PRO A 245 14.59 -1.15 2.75
CA PRO A 245 15.65 -0.63 1.89
C PRO A 245 15.13 -0.23 0.52
N ASP A 246 15.65 0.87 -0.03
CA ASP A 246 15.34 1.28 -1.40
C ASP A 246 16.06 0.35 -2.38
N GLU A 247 15.31 -0.49 -3.07
CA GLU A 247 15.87 -1.46 -4.03
C GLU A 247 16.67 -0.80 -5.17
N ALA A 248 16.37 0.46 -5.49
CA ALA A 248 17.12 1.22 -6.48
C ALA A 248 18.55 1.52 -6.01
N ALA A 249 18.74 1.77 -4.72
CA ALA A 249 20.05 1.97 -4.12
C ALA A 249 20.83 0.65 -3.99
N ALA A 250 20.15 -0.45 -3.66
CA ALA A 250 20.79 -1.76 -3.52
C ALA A 250 21.33 -2.35 -4.84
N LYS A 251 20.79 -1.93 -5.99
CA LYS A 251 21.26 -2.35 -7.32
C LYS A 251 22.44 -1.53 -7.85
N SER A 252 22.78 -0.40 -7.23
CA SER A 252 23.86 0.48 -7.66
C SER A 252 25.25 0.13 -7.06
N GLU A 253 25.31 -0.77 -6.10
CA GLU A 253 26.60 -1.27 -5.61
C GLU A 253 27.13 -2.36 -6.56
N PRO A 254 28.34 -2.17 -7.15
CA PRO A 254 28.98 -3.22 -7.92
C PRO A 254 29.24 -4.40 -6.98
N ARG A 255 28.66 -5.57 -7.30
CA ARG A 255 29.04 -6.82 -6.63
C ARG A 255 30.53 -7.03 -6.90
N THR A 256 31.37 -6.69 -5.94
CA THR A 256 32.77 -7.11 -5.93
C THR A 256 32.79 -8.62 -5.75
N ASN A 257 33.16 -9.30 -6.82
CA ASN A 257 33.51 -10.73 -6.77
C ASN A 257 34.83 -10.91 -6.00
#